data_d630751cad8322eec36bf06fd3af4e23
#
_entry.id   d630751cad8322eec36bf06fd3af4e23
#
_cell.length_a   1.000
_cell.length_b   1.000
_cell.length_c   1.000
_cell.angle_alpha   90.00
_cell.angle_beta   90.00
_cell.angle_gamma   90.00
#
_symmetry.space_group_name_H-M   'P 1'
#
loop_
_entity.id
_entity.type
_entity.pdbx_description
1 polymer ?
#
loop_
_entity_poly.entity_id
_entity_poly.type
_entity_poly.pdbx_seq_one_letter_code
_entity_poly.pdbx_strand_id
1 'polypeptide(L)'
;MICRKFPKDNIQPPLSYYLEIINKFGFKDIVIVTEKDLRNPCIKQLKELMPDLKIQTSNLLDDMSTIMSARNLIVGQSSFSLCVGLASDKIKRIFIPQFDITNWFFHSRGYIAPNIYRYFFDPRFSGSRFQDLDIEVYLIKIANYVPIGDWRNNEQQKTLMNEHLREDIIFM
;
A
#
# COMPACT_ATOMS: atom_id res chain seq x y z
N MET A 1 -8.00 7.77 18.10
CA MET A 1 -9.11 7.33 17.21
C MET A 1 -8.87 5.86 16.92
N ILE A 2 -9.69 4.98 17.52
CA ILE A 2 -9.48 3.53 17.49
C ILE A 2 -9.88 3.05 16.09
N CYS A 3 -8.93 2.63 15.27
CA CYS A 3 -9.22 1.85 14.07
C CYS A 3 -9.90 0.56 14.51
N ARG A 4 -11.24 0.53 14.44
CA ARG A 4 -11.96 -0.73 14.61
C ARG A 4 -11.43 -1.72 13.59
N LYS A 5 -10.91 -2.84 14.06
CA LYS A 5 -10.65 -4.03 13.24
C LYS A 5 -11.92 -4.31 12.43
N PHE A 6 -11.86 -4.09 11.14
CA PHE A 6 -12.86 -4.60 10.21
C PHE A 6 -12.40 -6.00 9.80
N PRO A 7 -12.93 -7.07 10.38
CA PRO A 7 -12.35 -8.41 10.25
C PRO A 7 -12.59 -9.07 8.89
N LYS A 8 -13.23 -8.41 7.94
CA LYS A 8 -13.64 -9.07 6.69
C LYS A 8 -12.98 -8.57 5.41
N ASP A 9 -12.22 -7.46 5.44
CA ASP A 9 -11.86 -6.77 4.21
C ASP A 9 -10.39 -6.29 4.19
N ASN A 10 -9.44 -7.10 4.65
CA ASN A 10 -8.02 -6.82 4.46
C ASN A 10 -7.61 -7.13 3.00
N ILE A 11 -8.08 -6.28 2.08
CA ILE A 11 -7.62 -6.31 0.72
C ILE A 11 -6.16 -5.88 0.72
N GLN A 12 -5.31 -6.71 0.12
CA GLN A 12 -3.91 -6.40 -0.06
C GLN A 12 -3.61 -6.28 -1.56
N PRO A 13 -2.75 -5.35 -1.96
CA PRO A 13 -2.25 -5.34 -3.31
C PRO A 13 -1.56 -6.66 -3.66
N PRO A 14 -1.60 -7.09 -4.92
CA PRO A 14 -0.90 -8.29 -5.37
C PRO A 14 0.62 -8.08 -5.39
N LEU A 15 1.37 -9.16 -5.50
CA LEU A 15 2.83 -9.15 -5.59
C LEU A 15 3.34 -8.30 -6.76
N SER A 16 2.67 -8.36 -7.90
CA SER A 16 2.99 -7.58 -9.10
C SER A 16 3.05 -6.07 -8.83
N TYR A 17 2.16 -5.53 -7.98
CA TYR A 17 2.15 -4.12 -7.60
C TYR A 17 3.50 -3.70 -6.98
N TYR A 18 3.97 -4.47 -6.02
CA TYR A 18 5.24 -4.18 -5.36
C TYR A 18 6.42 -4.33 -6.30
N LEU A 19 6.46 -5.43 -7.07
CA LEU A 19 7.55 -5.72 -7.99
C LEU A 19 7.67 -4.67 -9.09
N GLU A 20 6.56 -4.21 -9.67
CA GLU A 20 6.60 -3.19 -10.73
C GLU A 20 7.13 -1.87 -10.22
N ILE A 21 6.72 -1.43 -9.03
CA ILE A 21 7.24 -0.20 -8.44
C ILE A 21 8.74 -0.34 -8.13
N ILE A 22 9.14 -1.43 -7.48
CA ILE A 22 10.54 -1.67 -7.11
C ILE A 22 11.43 -1.66 -8.35
N ASN A 23 11.02 -2.37 -9.41
CA ASN A 23 11.81 -2.47 -10.64
C ASN A 23 11.87 -1.15 -11.40
N LYS A 24 10.73 -0.48 -11.56
CA LYS A 24 10.65 0.79 -12.30
C LYS A 24 11.51 1.89 -11.69
N PHE A 25 11.56 1.96 -10.36
CA PHE A 25 12.32 2.99 -9.64
C PHE A 25 13.70 2.51 -9.16
N GLY A 26 14.04 1.24 -9.37
CA GLY A 26 15.34 0.67 -9.06
C GLY A 26 15.65 0.64 -7.56
N PHE A 27 14.64 0.43 -6.70
CA PHE A 27 14.83 0.39 -5.26
C PHE A 27 15.64 -0.85 -4.84
N LYS A 28 16.68 -0.63 -4.01
CA LYS A 28 17.56 -1.68 -3.51
C LYS A 28 17.45 -1.86 -1.99
N ASP A 29 17.47 -0.74 -1.24
CA ASP A 29 17.31 -0.78 0.22
C ASP A 29 15.82 -0.76 0.56
N ILE A 30 15.28 -1.94 0.83
CA ILE A 30 13.85 -2.12 1.07
C ILE A 30 13.61 -2.64 2.47
N VAL A 31 12.69 -1.98 3.17
CA VAL A 31 12.18 -2.43 4.48
C VAL A 31 10.69 -2.65 4.37
N ILE A 32 10.23 -3.86 4.64
CA ILE A 32 8.80 -4.16 4.79
C ILE A 32 8.43 -3.96 6.26
N VAL A 33 7.58 -2.98 6.53
CA VAL A 33 6.96 -2.79 7.85
C VAL A 33 5.62 -3.50 7.85
N THR A 34 5.46 -4.48 8.70
CA THR A 34 4.27 -5.36 8.71
C THR A 34 3.92 -5.86 10.11
N GLU A 35 2.71 -6.43 10.24
CA GLU A 35 2.31 -7.17 11.43
C GLU A 35 3.19 -8.42 11.64
N LYS A 36 3.13 -9.01 12.83
CA LYS A 36 3.88 -10.23 13.16
C LYS A 36 3.46 -11.47 12.36
N ASP A 37 2.33 -11.40 11.68
CA ASP A 37 1.87 -12.49 10.81
C ASP A 37 2.57 -12.45 9.45
N LEU A 38 3.64 -13.21 9.33
CA LEU A 38 4.46 -13.32 8.12
C LEU A 38 3.91 -14.31 7.07
N ARG A 39 2.69 -14.84 7.25
CA ARG A 39 2.07 -15.75 6.29
C ARG A 39 1.55 -15.05 5.04
N ASN A 40 1.68 -13.72 4.95
CA ASN A 40 1.31 -12.98 3.75
C ASN A 40 2.13 -13.49 2.55
N PRO A 41 1.47 -13.98 1.47
CA PRO A 41 2.16 -14.60 0.35
C PRO A 41 3.11 -13.65 -0.38
N CYS A 42 2.75 -12.37 -0.47
CA CYS A 42 3.62 -11.36 -1.11
C CYS A 42 4.92 -11.15 -0.33
N ILE A 43 4.89 -11.16 1.02
CA ILE A 43 6.09 -11.00 1.84
C ILE A 43 7.05 -12.17 1.61
N LYS A 44 6.51 -13.40 1.59
CA LYS A 44 7.30 -14.60 1.34
C LYS A 44 8.00 -14.52 -0.02
N GLN A 45 7.25 -14.24 -1.08
CA GLN A 45 7.77 -14.14 -2.45
C GLN A 45 8.78 -13.00 -2.59
N LEU A 46 8.51 -11.82 -2.00
CA LEU A 46 9.44 -10.70 -2.02
C LEU A 46 10.78 -11.07 -1.34
N LYS A 47 10.73 -11.81 -0.23
CA LYS A 47 11.94 -12.26 0.47
C LYS A 47 12.74 -13.30 -0.32
N GLU A 48 12.07 -14.18 -1.06
CA GLU A 48 12.71 -15.15 -1.95
C GLU A 48 13.38 -14.46 -3.15
N LEU A 49 12.73 -13.46 -3.74
CA LEU A 49 13.25 -12.72 -4.88
C LEU A 49 14.33 -11.70 -4.51
N MET A 50 14.28 -11.18 -3.29
CA MET A 50 15.18 -10.14 -2.78
C MET A 50 15.71 -10.55 -1.38
N PRO A 51 16.74 -11.40 -1.29
CA PRO A 51 17.26 -11.92 -0.02
C PRO A 51 17.72 -10.84 0.96
N ASP A 52 18.19 -9.70 0.46
CA ASP A 52 18.67 -8.57 1.27
C ASP A 52 17.55 -7.68 1.84
N LEU A 53 16.31 -7.93 1.43
CA LEU A 53 15.14 -7.21 1.92
C LEU A 53 14.98 -7.41 3.43
N LYS A 54 14.75 -6.32 4.16
CA LYS A 54 14.54 -6.32 5.61
C LYS A 54 13.05 -6.40 5.93
N ILE A 55 12.71 -7.19 6.94
CA ILE A 55 11.34 -7.26 7.46
C ILE A 55 11.36 -6.73 8.88
N GLN A 56 10.50 -5.76 9.16
CA GLN A 56 10.32 -5.18 10.48
C GLN A 56 8.93 -5.52 11.00
N THR A 57 8.88 -6.09 12.20
CA THR A 57 7.66 -6.45 12.93
C THR A 57 7.78 -5.94 14.36
N SER A 58 7.95 -4.65 14.52
CA SER A 58 8.27 -4.00 15.79
C SER A 58 7.01 -3.51 16.54
N ASN A 59 7.18 -2.60 17.46
CA ASN A 59 6.11 -1.86 18.07
C ASN A 59 5.69 -0.66 17.19
N LEU A 60 4.59 -0.04 17.53
CA LEU A 60 4.01 1.06 16.78
C LEU A 60 4.96 2.25 16.59
N LEU A 61 5.74 2.61 17.61
CA LEU A 61 6.64 3.75 17.54
C LEU A 61 7.83 3.50 16.62
N ASP A 62 8.40 2.30 16.67
CA ASP A 62 9.48 1.91 15.78
C ASP A 62 8.99 1.86 14.32
N ASP A 63 7.79 1.33 14.09
CA ASP A 63 7.19 1.27 12.76
C ASP A 63 6.93 2.69 12.21
N MET A 64 6.40 3.58 13.04
CA MET A 64 6.25 5.01 12.68
C MET A 64 7.60 5.64 12.34
N SER A 65 8.59 5.44 13.20
CA SER A 65 9.94 5.99 13.00
C SER A 65 10.55 5.53 11.67
N THR A 66 10.41 4.25 11.37
CA THR A 66 10.90 3.68 10.10
C THR A 66 10.19 4.28 8.89
N ILE A 67 8.86 4.37 8.93
CA ILE A 67 8.09 4.99 7.84
C ILE A 67 8.46 6.47 7.68
N MET A 68 8.54 7.22 8.77
CA MET A 68 8.87 8.65 8.73
C MET A 68 10.30 8.92 8.25
N SER A 69 11.22 7.99 8.45
CA SER A 69 12.61 8.11 8.00
C SER A 69 12.82 7.72 6.53
N ALA A 70 11.84 7.07 5.92
CA ALA A 70 11.92 6.62 4.54
C ALA A 70 11.90 7.79 3.56
N ARG A 71 12.60 7.63 2.41
CA ARG A 71 12.53 8.58 1.30
C ARG A 71 11.40 8.25 0.32
N ASN A 72 11.05 7.00 0.22
CA ASN A 72 9.98 6.50 -0.65
C ASN A 72 9.07 5.57 0.15
N LEU A 73 7.77 5.69 -0.04
CA LEU A 73 6.77 4.89 0.65
C LEU A 73 5.86 4.18 -0.36
N ILE A 74 5.90 2.86 -0.35
CA ILE A 74 4.94 2.04 -1.08
C ILE A 74 3.84 1.66 -0.08
N VAL A 75 2.65 2.23 -0.27
CA VAL A 75 1.52 1.98 0.62
C VAL A 75 0.85 0.68 0.21
N GLY A 76 0.63 -0.22 1.17
CA GLY A 76 -0.35 -1.27 1.01
C GLY A 76 -1.75 -0.68 1.17
N GLN A 77 -2.69 -1.43 1.73
CA GLN A 77 -4.00 -0.87 2.04
C GLN A 77 -4.10 -0.47 3.52
N SER A 78 -3.31 0.51 3.91
CA SER A 78 -3.24 0.99 5.28
C SER A 78 -3.33 2.50 5.35
N SER A 79 -4.40 2.99 5.97
CA SER A 79 -4.52 4.41 6.30
C SER A 79 -3.41 4.86 7.27
N PHE A 80 -2.95 3.97 8.14
CA PHE A 80 -1.86 4.26 9.08
C PHE A 80 -0.58 4.64 8.34
N SER A 81 -0.09 3.79 7.44
CA SER A 81 1.16 4.07 6.70
C SER A 81 1.06 5.34 5.86
N LEU A 82 -0.11 5.60 5.26
CA LEU A 82 -0.34 6.82 4.49
C LEU A 82 -0.32 8.06 5.38
N CYS A 83 -1.04 8.05 6.52
CA CYS A 83 -1.06 9.18 7.44
C CYS A 83 0.33 9.47 8.03
N VAL A 84 1.06 8.43 8.42
CA VAL A 84 2.44 8.57 8.93
C VAL A 84 3.37 9.10 7.84
N GLY A 85 3.22 8.61 6.62
CA GLY A 85 4.00 9.07 5.47
C GLY A 85 3.77 10.55 5.16
N LEU A 86 2.53 11.01 5.20
CA LEU A 86 2.19 12.41 4.98
C LEU A 86 2.66 13.35 6.11
N ALA A 87 2.90 12.81 7.29
CA ALA A 87 3.47 13.57 8.42
C ALA A 87 5.01 13.64 8.35
N SER A 88 5.66 12.93 7.44
CA SER A 88 7.11 12.90 7.29
C SER A 88 7.60 14.09 6.45
N ASP A 89 8.69 14.70 6.90
CA ASP A 89 9.45 15.71 6.15
C ASP A 89 10.50 15.10 5.20
N LYS A 90 10.71 13.78 5.25
CA LYS A 90 11.75 13.06 4.49
C LYS A 90 11.21 12.35 3.26
N ILE A 91 9.94 11.98 3.26
CA ILE A 91 9.33 11.28 2.14
C ILE A 91 9.24 12.21 0.93
N LYS A 92 9.71 11.70 -0.22
CA LYS A 92 9.68 12.38 -1.52
C LYS A 92 8.72 11.72 -2.50
N ARG A 93 8.42 10.42 -2.32
CA ARG A 93 7.51 9.68 -3.19
C ARG A 93 6.59 8.79 -2.38
N ILE A 94 5.32 8.82 -2.75
CA ILE A 94 4.30 7.92 -2.19
C ILE A 94 3.61 7.19 -3.34
N PHE A 95 3.57 5.86 -3.27
CA PHE A 95 2.90 4.99 -4.23
C PHE A 95 1.63 4.43 -3.61
N ILE A 96 0.47 4.70 -4.24
CA ILE A 96 -0.85 4.37 -3.70
C ILE A 96 -1.57 3.42 -4.65
N PRO A 97 -2.02 2.24 -4.19
CA PRO A 97 -2.73 1.32 -5.05
C PRO A 97 -4.15 1.82 -5.36
N GLN A 98 -4.56 1.72 -6.62
CA GLN A 98 -5.91 1.99 -7.08
C GLN A 98 -6.50 0.69 -7.62
N PHE A 99 -7.53 0.19 -6.97
CA PHE A 99 -8.23 -1.01 -7.40
C PHE A 99 -9.37 -0.65 -8.34
N ASP A 100 -9.52 -1.39 -9.43
CA ASP A 100 -10.64 -1.27 -10.36
C ASP A 100 -11.85 -2.01 -9.79
N ILE A 101 -12.35 -1.49 -8.68
CA ILE A 101 -13.46 -2.12 -7.96
C ILE A 101 -14.75 -1.48 -8.43
N THR A 102 -15.40 -2.12 -9.36
CA THR A 102 -16.77 -1.76 -9.79
C THR A 102 -17.84 -2.28 -8.82
N ASN A 103 -17.44 -3.02 -7.80
CA ASN A 103 -18.36 -3.67 -6.89
C ASN A 103 -18.85 -2.69 -5.81
N TRP A 104 -20.16 -2.44 -5.79
CA TRP A 104 -20.88 -1.60 -4.81
C TRP A 104 -20.49 -1.88 -3.33
N PHE A 105 -20.14 -3.11 -3.00
CA PHE A 105 -19.75 -3.52 -1.67
C PHE A 105 -18.55 -2.77 -1.11
N PHE A 106 -17.62 -2.42 -1.97
CA PHE A 106 -16.42 -1.66 -1.60
C PHE A 106 -16.67 -0.14 -1.61
N HIS A 107 -17.56 0.35 -2.46
CA HIS A 107 -17.98 1.75 -2.48
C HIS A 107 -18.76 2.17 -1.24
N SER A 108 -19.62 1.29 -0.73
CA SER A 108 -20.49 1.61 0.41
C SER A 108 -19.77 1.65 1.76
N ARG A 109 -18.59 1.03 1.87
CA ARG A 109 -17.80 0.98 3.11
C ARG A 109 -16.69 2.03 3.20
N GLY A 110 -16.70 3.02 2.32
CA GLY A 110 -15.80 4.16 2.42
C GLY A 110 -14.33 3.76 2.37
N TYR A 111 -13.95 2.96 1.37
CA TYR A 111 -12.54 2.65 1.17
C TYR A 111 -11.75 3.93 0.99
N ILE A 112 -10.80 4.08 1.85
CA ILE A 112 -10.15 5.32 2.23
C ILE A 112 -9.28 5.84 1.08
N ALA A 113 -8.77 4.98 0.19
CA ALA A 113 -7.78 5.41 -0.80
C ALA A 113 -8.27 6.49 -1.78
N PRO A 114 -9.41 6.37 -2.49
CA PRO A 114 -9.88 7.45 -3.35
C PRO A 114 -10.34 8.69 -2.58
N ASN A 115 -10.90 8.50 -1.38
CA ASN A 115 -11.39 9.59 -0.57
C ASN A 115 -10.25 10.31 0.15
N ILE A 116 -9.22 9.60 0.62
CA ILE A 116 -8.01 10.21 1.17
C ILE A 116 -7.27 10.96 0.08
N TYR A 117 -7.12 10.38 -1.12
CA TYR A 117 -6.52 11.09 -2.23
C TYR A 117 -7.28 12.38 -2.53
N ARG A 118 -8.61 12.35 -2.66
CA ARG A 118 -9.43 13.56 -2.84
C ARG A 118 -9.25 14.54 -1.70
N TYR A 119 -9.24 14.07 -0.46
CA TYR A 119 -9.15 14.94 0.69
C TYR A 119 -7.79 15.64 0.82
N PHE A 120 -6.72 14.95 0.50
CA PHE A 120 -5.37 15.46 0.68
C PHE A 120 -4.75 16.07 -0.57
N PHE A 121 -5.15 15.65 -1.76
CA PHE A 121 -4.49 16.03 -3.01
C PHE A 121 -5.41 16.70 -4.03
N ASP A 122 -6.75 16.63 -3.88
CA ASP A 122 -7.66 17.37 -4.74
C ASP A 122 -7.65 18.86 -4.32
N PRO A 123 -7.26 19.79 -5.21
CA PRO A 123 -7.20 21.22 -4.91
C PRO A 123 -8.52 21.80 -4.40
N ARG A 124 -9.64 21.14 -4.68
CA ARG A 124 -10.98 21.57 -4.23
C ARG A 124 -11.22 21.27 -2.75
N PHE A 125 -10.46 20.36 -2.16
CA PHE A 125 -10.61 19.92 -0.78
C PHE A 125 -9.38 20.23 0.09
N SER A 126 -8.20 20.36 -0.52
CA SER A 126 -7.00 20.72 0.20
C SER A 126 -6.93 22.23 0.33
N GLY A 127 -7.28 22.75 1.49
CA GLY A 127 -6.66 24.00 1.88
C GLY A 127 -5.13 23.83 1.77
N SER A 128 -4.49 24.78 1.16
CA SER A 128 -3.09 24.94 0.76
C SER A 128 -1.94 24.13 1.43
N ARG A 129 -2.17 23.45 2.54
CA ARG A 129 -1.11 22.80 3.34
C ARG A 129 -0.43 21.62 2.68
N PHE A 130 -1.09 20.91 1.77
CA PHE A 130 -0.50 19.72 1.13
C PHE A 130 0.06 20.00 -0.25
N GLN A 131 -0.30 21.13 -0.86
CA GLN A 131 0.29 21.58 -2.12
C GLN A 131 1.74 22.07 -1.93
N ASP A 132 2.10 22.46 -0.70
CA ASP A 132 3.45 22.89 -0.36
C ASP A 132 4.39 21.73 0.03
N LEU A 133 3.87 20.49 0.09
CA LEU A 133 4.71 19.33 0.32
C LEU A 133 5.39 18.94 -1.00
N ASP A 134 6.72 18.96 -1.00
CA ASP A 134 7.57 18.46 -2.10
C ASP A 134 7.52 16.91 -2.16
N ILE A 135 6.30 16.38 -2.35
CA ILE A 135 6.02 14.93 -2.41
C ILE A 135 5.37 14.60 -3.75
N GLU A 136 6.03 13.73 -4.51
CA GLU A 136 5.46 13.11 -5.70
C GLU A 136 4.52 11.97 -5.31
N VAL A 137 3.26 12.05 -5.73
CA VAL A 137 2.28 10.99 -5.49
C VAL A 137 2.00 10.23 -6.77
N TYR A 138 2.22 8.92 -6.74
CA TYR A 138 1.96 8.00 -7.83
C TYR A 138 0.72 7.16 -7.52
N LEU A 139 -0.30 7.30 -8.35
CA LEU A 139 -1.44 6.41 -8.33
C LEU A 139 -1.15 5.22 -9.24
N ILE A 140 -1.24 4.02 -8.70
CA ILE A 140 -0.92 2.78 -9.41
C ILE A 140 -2.21 1.98 -9.57
N LYS A 141 -2.76 1.99 -10.78
CA LYS A 141 -3.95 1.18 -11.07
C LYS A 141 -3.56 -0.30 -11.13
N ILE A 142 -4.31 -1.12 -10.41
CA ILE A 142 -4.20 -2.58 -10.42
C ILE A 142 -5.40 -3.09 -11.22
N ALA A 143 -5.21 -3.26 -12.53
CA ALA A 143 -6.26 -3.74 -13.41
C ALA A 143 -6.50 -5.24 -13.21
N ASN A 144 -7.68 -5.72 -13.57
CA ASN A 144 -8.06 -7.14 -13.52
C ASN A 144 -7.89 -7.83 -12.15
N TYR A 145 -7.76 -7.05 -11.07
CA TYR A 145 -7.62 -7.57 -9.71
C TYR A 145 -8.90 -7.32 -8.91
N VAL A 146 -9.68 -8.36 -8.72
CA VAL A 146 -10.90 -8.32 -7.90
C VAL A 146 -10.69 -9.19 -6.66
N PRO A 147 -10.41 -8.61 -5.49
CA PRO A 147 -10.23 -9.37 -4.27
C PRO A 147 -11.48 -10.15 -3.91
N ILE A 148 -11.31 -11.39 -3.50
CA ILE A 148 -12.39 -12.34 -3.17
C ILE A 148 -12.49 -12.66 -1.69
N GLY A 149 -11.63 -12.07 -0.85
CA GLY A 149 -11.69 -12.26 0.59
C GLY A 149 -10.39 -11.91 1.32
N ASP A 150 -10.38 -12.18 2.61
CA ASP A 150 -9.18 -12.02 3.44
C ASP A 150 -8.21 -13.17 3.15
N TRP A 151 -7.00 -12.84 2.70
CA TRP A 151 -5.94 -13.80 2.38
C TRP A 151 -5.59 -14.73 3.58
N ARG A 152 -5.81 -14.32 4.81
CA ARG A 152 -5.51 -15.14 6.00
C ARG A 152 -6.27 -16.45 6.02
N ASN A 153 -7.48 -16.46 5.48
CA ASN A 153 -8.41 -17.57 5.51
C ASN A 153 -8.87 -18.03 4.10
N ASN A 154 -8.24 -17.53 3.06
CA ASN A 154 -8.68 -17.79 1.69
C ASN A 154 -7.48 -18.10 0.78
N GLU A 155 -7.32 -19.38 0.43
CA GLU A 155 -6.22 -19.82 -0.45
C GLU A 155 -6.36 -19.28 -1.87
N GLN A 156 -7.58 -19.13 -2.37
CA GLN A 156 -7.81 -18.55 -3.70
C GLN A 156 -7.38 -17.09 -3.74
N GLN A 157 -7.60 -16.35 -2.64
CA GLN A 157 -7.10 -14.98 -2.52
C GLN A 157 -5.56 -14.94 -2.49
N LYS A 158 -4.90 -15.88 -1.82
CA LYS A 158 -3.43 -15.97 -1.83
C LYS A 158 -2.88 -16.25 -3.23
N THR A 159 -3.51 -17.18 -3.93
CA THR A 159 -3.17 -17.49 -5.34
C THR A 159 -3.32 -16.25 -6.21
N LEU A 160 -4.47 -15.57 -6.13
CA LEU A 160 -4.72 -14.34 -6.86
C LEU A 160 -3.67 -13.25 -6.58
N MET A 161 -3.23 -13.12 -5.33
CA MET A 161 -2.19 -12.15 -4.95
C MET A 161 -0.83 -12.47 -5.58
N ASN A 162 -0.49 -13.76 -5.72
CA ASN A 162 0.81 -14.18 -6.26
C ASN A 162 0.84 -14.23 -7.78
N GLU A 163 -0.27 -14.59 -8.42
CA GLU A 163 -0.34 -14.88 -9.86
C GLU A 163 -0.83 -13.69 -10.69
N HIS A 164 -1.19 -12.57 -10.06
CA HIS A 164 -1.61 -11.37 -10.78
C HIS A 164 -0.50 -10.88 -11.73
N LEU A 165 -0.89 -10.56 -12.96
CA LEU A 165 0.07 -10.21 -14.03
C LEU A 165 0.69 -8.83 -13.79
N ARG A 166 1.96 -8.70 -14.15
CA ARG A 166 2.71 -7.46 -14.03
C ARG A 166 2.26 -6.41 -15.04
N GLU A 167 1.83 -6.83 -16.21
CA GLU A 167 1.29 -5.98 -17.28
C GLU A 167 -0.02 -5.28 -16.90
N ASP A 168 -0.73 -5.80 -15.89
CA ASP A 168 -1.94 -5.19 -15.32
C ASP A 168 -1.66 -4.08 -14.29
N ILE A 169 -0.40 -3.75 -14.04
CA ILE A 169 0.03 -2.65 -13.17
C ILE A 169 0.28 -1.41 -14.03
N ILE A 170 -0.57 -0.39 -13.86
CA ILE A 170 -0.58 0.81 -14.68
C ILE A 170 -0.24 2.03 -13.81
N PHE A 171 0.83 2.73 -14.18
CA PHE A 171 1.21 4.01 -13.57
C PHE A 171 0.40 5.14 -14.20
N MET A 172 -0.36 5.86 -13.38
CA MET A 172 -1.21 6.97 -13.81
C MET A 172 -0.54 8.33 -13.57
#